data_39652b71d54a187cc6e6a07347ccb4f0
#
_entry.id   39652b71d54a187cc6e6a07347ccb4f0
#
_cell.length_a   1.000
_cell.length_b   1.000
_cell.length_c   1.000
_cell.angle_alpha   90.00
_cell.angle_beta   90.00
_cell.angle_gamma   90.00
#
_symmetry.space_group_name_H-M   'P 1'
#
loop_
_entity.id
_entity.type
_entity.pdbx_description
1 polymer ?
#
loop_
_entity_poly.entity_id
_entity_poly.type
_entity_poly.pdbx_seq_one_letter_code
_entity_poly.pdbx_strand_id
1 'polypeptide(L)'
;AELSFEQNLFDGGRTRNSVSQAEVQVLAARETLRNSEQNVLLDAATAYMDVLRDQAVLDLQRTNVKLLEETLYRARERYAAGEVTRTDIAQAEARLASGRAQVNLAAANLNTSRARYRQLIGSEPRSLTPGTPVADKLLPRSAADGMRTALSQHPAIAAALHGVNAAELEVRVVKSALYPAVGLVASISQRYDSEARGDRMRAGSSTLQVTVPIYEGGEIYSRTRQAKESASQRRAEAEVVRDEVRAALSTSWSVLETAKAQIESAQTQIRTSEIVLTGVREEARVGRRTTLDVLNAQQDLLNARVNLATAQRDRVVASYALLLATGRLSARRLGLAVQVYEPTQHSDQVKNLWGGLDTPTGR
;
A
#
# COMPACT_ATOMS: atom_id res chain seq x y z
N ALA A 1 -9.78 -36.27 -44.62
CA ALA A 1 -9.92 -35.94 -43.20
C ALA A 1 -8.86 -36.71 -42.41
N GLU A 2 -8.23 -36.07 -41.41
CA GLU A 2 -7.28 -36.69 -40.53
C GLU A 2 -7.58 -36.31 -39.08
N LEU A 3 -7.57 -37.30 -38.21
CA LEU A 3 -7.66 -37.15 -36.78
C LEU A 3 -6.36 -37.66 -36.17
N SER A 4 -5.61 -36.80 -35.48
CA SER A 4 -4.35 -37.15 -34.80
C SER A 4 -4.49 -36.97 -33.30
N PHE A 5 -3.87 -37.86 -32.54
CA PHE A 5 -3.76 -37.84 -31.10
C PHE A 5 -2.27 -37.92 -30.76
N GLU A 6 -1.80 -36.99 -29.93
CA GLU A 6 -0.42 -36.96 -29.45
C GLU A 6 -0.41 -36.90 -27.93
N GLN A 7 0.33 -37.81 -27.29
CA GLN A 7 0.50 -37.89 -25.85
C GLN A 7 1.97 -38.00 -25.49
N ASN A 8 2.48 -37.01 -24.76
CA ASN A 8 3.81 -37.12 -24.14
C ASN A 8 3.74 -38.10 -22.97
N LEU A 9 4.54 -39.17 -23.04
CA LEU A 9 4.67 -40.19 -22.00
C LEU A 9 5.82 -39.89 -21.04
N PHE A 10 6.92 -39.33 -21.57
CA PHE A 10 8.07 -38.89 -20.81
C PHE A 10 8.74 -37.69 -21.51
N ASP A 11 9.10 -36.67 -20.79
CA ASP A 11 9.70 -35.42 -21.29
C ASP A 11 10.90 -34.95 -20.43
N GLY A 12 11.63 -35.87 -19.85
CA GLY A 12 12.75 -35.56 -18.95
C GLY A 12 12.31 -34.87 -17.64
N GLY A 13 11.02 -34.95 -17.29
CA GLY A 13 10.43 -34.30 -16.12
C GLY A 13 10.05 -32.84 -16.34
N ARG A 14 10.03 -32.35 -17.56
CA ARG A 14 9.68 -30.97 -17.94
C ARG A 14 8.27 -30.61 -17.44
N THR A 15 7.28 -31.42 -17.81
CA THR A 15 5.88 -31.17 -17.39
C THR A 15 5.75 -31.12 -15.87
N ARG A 16 6.33 -32.08 -15.15
CA ARG A 16 6.29 -32.08 -13.69
C ARG A 16 6.91 -30.83 -13.07
N ASN A 17 8.10 -30.43 -13.54
CA ASN A 17 8.77 -29.24 -13.03
C ASN A 17 8.03 -27.95 -13.41
N SER A 18 7.41 -27.87 -14.60
CA SER A 18 6.60 -26.74 -15.03
C SER A 18 5.33 -26.59 -14.18
N VAL A 19 4.67 -27.71 -13.83
CA VAL A 19 3.50 -27.69 -12.91
C VAL A 19 3.94 -27.19 -11.54
N SER A 20 5.04 -27.75 -10.97
CA SER A 20 5.56 -27.28 -9.68
C SER A 20 5.97 -25.82 -9.71
N GLN A 21 6.53 -25.33 -10.81
CA GLN A 21 6.84 -23.93 -10.99
C GLN A 21 5.57 -23.05 -10.97
N ALA A 22 4.52 -23.45 -11.69
CA ALA A 22 3.24 -22.75 -11.69
C ALA A 22 2.60 -22.74 -10.30
N GLU A 23 2.65 -23.83 -9.56
CA GLU A 23 2.17 -23.90 -8.17
C GLU A 23 2.92 -22.90 -7.25
N VAL A 24 4.24 -22.83 -7.37
CA VAL A 24 5.05 -21.89 -6.59
C VAL A 24 4.77 -20.44 -7.01
N GLN A 25 4.51 -20.18 -8.31
CA GLN A 25 4.09 -18.85 -8.78
C GLN A 25 2.73 -18.44 -8.18
N VAL A 26 1.79 -19.37 -8.04
CA VAL A 26 0.52 -19.12 -7.33
C VAL A 26 0.77 -18.75 -5.86
N LEU A 27 1.71 -19.42 -5.18
CA LEU A 27 2.07 -19.05 -3.81
C LEU A 27 2.68 -17.63 -3.75
N ALA A 28 3.56 -17.29 -4.68
CA ALA A 28 4.11 -15.93 -4.78
C ALA A 28 3.02 -14.88 -5.00
N ALA A 29 2.06 -15.14 -5.89
CA ALA A 29 0.94 -14.26 -6.17
C ALA A 29 0.03 -14.06 -4.95
N ARG A 30 -0.19 -15.11 -4.14
CA ARG A 30 -0.95 -15.01 -2.87
C ARG A 30 -0.26 -14.09 -1.86
N GLU A 31 1.06 -14.19 -1.72
CA GLU A 31 1.80 -13.30 -0.83
C GLU A 31 1.83 -11.85 -1.36
N THR A 32 1.88 -11.68 -2.68
CA THR A 32 1.73 -10.36 -3.32
C THR A 32 0.35 -9.77 -3.05
N LEU A 33 -0.73 -10.58 -3.11
CA LEU A 33 -2.08 -10.14 -2.75
C LEU A 33 -2.13 -9.68 -1.28
N ARG A 34 -1.57 -10.47 -0.35
CA ARG A 34 -1.49 -10.09 1.08
C ARG A 34 -0.75 -8.77 1.28
N ASN A 35 0.33 -8.55 0.55
CA ASN A 35 1.07 -7.27 0.61
C ASN A 35 0.22 -6.12 0.09
N SER A 36 -0.51 -6.32 -1.02
CA SER A 36 -1.42 -5.32 -1.60
C SER A 36 -2.58 -4.98 -0.65
N GLU A 37 -3.17 -5.99 0.01
CA GLU A 37 -4.21 -5.78 1.03
C GLU A 37 -3.70 -4.91 2.19
N GLN A 38 -2.48 -5.15 2.66
CA GLN A 38 -1.87 -4.34 3.71
C GLN A 38 -1.67 -2.88 3.28
N ASN A 39 -1.19 -2.65 2.06
CA ASN A 39 -1.01 -1.31 1.52
C ASN A 39 -2.36 -0.56 1.41
N VAL A 40 -3.38 -1.22 0.87
CA VAL A 40 -4.73 -0.63 0.75
C VAL A 40 -5.31 -0.29 2.13
N LEU A 41 -5.11 -1.13 3.14
CA LEU A 41 -5.56 -0.84 4.51
C LEU A 41 -4.83 0.37 5.11
N LEU A 42 -3.52 0.52 4.88
CA LEU A 42 -2.78 1.69 5.31
C LEU A 42 -3.24 2.96 4.58
N ASP A 43 -3.43 2.86 3.26
CA ASP A 43 -3.92 3.98 2.44
C ASP A 43 -5.32 4.43 2.87
N ALA A 44 -6.22 3.48 3.18
CA ALA A 44 -7.55 3.77 3.69
C ALA A 44 -7.50 4.45 5.07
N ALA A 45 -6.67 3.94 6.00
CA ALA A 45 -6.47 4.56 7.30
C ALA A 45 -5.88 5.97 7.18
N THR A 46 -4.93 6.17 6.26
CA THR A 46 -4.32 7.47 5.98
C THR A 46 -5.34 8.44 5.44
N ALA A 47 -6.13 8.06 4.42
CA ALA A 47 -7.16 8.91 3.84
C ALA A 47 -8.25 9.29 4.86
N TYR A 48 -8.64 8.35 5.73
CA TYR A 48 -9.57 8.60 6.83
C TYR A 48 -9.04 9.68 7.78
N MET A 49 -7.79 9.53 8.22
CA MET A 49 -7.17 10.44 9.16
C MET A 49 -6.84 11.81 8.55
N ASP A 50 -6.55 11.86 7.23
CA ASP A 50 -6.36 13.13 6.52
C ASP A 50 -7.64 13.96 6.49
N VAL A 51 -8.80 13.35 6.24
CA VAL A 51 -10.09 14.07 6.28
C VAL A 51 -10.37 14.62 7.69
N LEU A 52 -10.10 13.84 8.73
CA LEU A 52 -10.29 14.29 10.12
C LEU A 52 -9.38 15.47 10.49
N ARG A 53 -8.09 15.38 10.12
CA ARG A 53 -7.11 16.47 10.30
C ARG A 53 -7.56 17.74 9.59
N ASP A 54 -7.88 17.62 8.29
CA ASP A 54 -8.18 18.79 7.46
C ASP A 54 -9.51 19.44 7.88
N GLN A 55 -10.48 18.64 8.36
CA GLN A 55 -11.69 19.17 8.97
C GLN A 55 -11.36 19.96 10.24
N ALA A 56 -10.54 19.40 11.13
CA ALA A 56 -10.14 20.08 12.37
C ALA A 56 -9.35 21.37 12.07
N VAL A 57 -8.43 21.33 11.10
CA VAL A 57 -7.67 22.54 10.68
C VAL A 57 -8.59 23.60 10.11
N LEU A 58 -9.55 23.24 9.27
CA LEU A 58 -10.53 24.19 8.72
C LEU A 58 -11.35 24.87 9.83
N ASP A 59 -11.79 24.10 10.82
CA ASP A 59 -12.59 24.63 11.95
C ASP A 59 -11.74 25.55 12.84
N LEU A 60 -10.45 25.22 13.05
CA LEU A 60 -9.50 26.11 13.75
C LEU A 60 -9.29 27.42 12.97
N GLN A 61 -9.10 27.37 11.66
CA GLN A 61 -8.90 28.56 10.82
C GLN A 61 -10.16 29.44 10.79
N ARG A 62 -11.35 28.87 10.70
CA ARG A 62 -12.62 29.60 10.77
C ARG A 62 -12.79 30.30 12.13
N THR A 63 -12.44 29.62 13.21
CA THR A 63 -12.48 30.19 14.56
C THR A 63 -11.48 31.35 14.67
N ASN A 64 -10.29 31.20 14.11
CA ASN A 64 -9.29 32.27 14.07
C ASN A 64 -9.78 33.48 13.30
N VAL A 65 -10.43 33.32 12.14
CA VAL A 65 -11.01 34.47 11.38
C VAL A 65 -12.00 35.22 12.22
N LYS A 66 -12.92 34.58 12.96
CA LYS A 66 -13.85 35.23 13.88
C LYS A 66 -13.14 36.08 14.94
N LEU A 67 -12.06 35.53 15.53
CA LEU A 67 -11.25 36.26 16.51
C LEU A 67 -10.52 37.45 15.90
N LEU A 68 -10.05 37.34 14.66
CA LEU A 68 -9.41 38.43 13.94
C LEU A 68 -10.43 39.55 13.55
N GLU A 69 -11.66 39.20 13.21
CA GLU A 69 -12.75 40.14 12.97
C GLU A 69 -13.10 40.94 14.24
N GLU A 70 -13.16 40.22 15.38
CA GLU A 70 -13.37 40.88 16.69
C GLU A 70 -12.19 41.79 17.07
N THR A 71 -10.96 41.34 16.83
CA THR A 71 -9.76 42.16 17.11
C THR A 71 -9.73 43.41 16.24
N LEU A 72 -10.07 43.30 14.97
CA LEU A 72 -10.17 44.48 14.07
C LEU A 72 -11.26 45.45 14.51
N TYR A 73 -12.44 44.93 14.90
CA TYR A 73 -13.52 45.75 15.41
C TYR A 73 -13.08 46.54 16.65
N ARG A 74 -12.47 45.90 17.63
CA ARG A 74 -11.95 46.58 18.83
C ARG A 74 -10.81 47.56 18.53
N ALA A 75 -9.94 47.26 17.57
CA ALA A 75 -8.89 48.18 17.13
C ALA A 75 -9.47 49.47 16.55
N ARG A 76 -10.57 49.37 15.77
CA ARG A 76 -11.28 50.54 15.22
C ARG A 76 -11.98 51.38 16.29
N GLU A 77 -12.60 50.75 17.31
CA GLU A 77 -13.20 51.47 18.44
C GLU A 77 -12.15 52.22 19.24
N ARG A 78 -11.03 51.60 19.56
CA ARG A 78 -9.92 52.22 20.30
C ARG A 78 -9.24 53.33 19.49
N TYR A 79 -9.17 53.23 18.17
CA TYR A 79 -8.69 54.28 17.30
C TYR A 79 -9.62 55.53 17.34
N ALA A 80 -10.94 55.31 17.32
CA ALA A 80 -11.90 56.39 17.46
C ALA A 80 -11.80 57.10 18.81
N ALA A 81 -11.37 56.37 19.86
CA ALA A 81 -11.09 56.96 21.18
C ALA A 81 -9.67 57.55 21.29
N GLY A 82 -8.84 57.51 20.25
CA GLY A 82 -7.46 58.02 20.23
C GLY A 82 -6.42 57.17 20.97
N GLU A 83 -6.74 55.92 21.31
CA GLU A 83 -5.89 55.04 22.12
C GLU A 83 -4.86 54.21 21.30
N VAL A 84 -5.11 54.03 20.00
CA VAL A 84 -4.22 53.25 19.11
C VAL A 84 -4.04 54.02 17.78
N THR A 85 -3.05 53.56 16.99
CA THR A 85 -2.67 54.23 15.73
C THR A 85 -3.40 53.63 14.52
N ARG A 86 -3.40 54.37 13.37
CA ARG A 86 -3.87 53.84 12.09
C ARG A 86 -3.08 52.58 11.65
N THR A 87 -1.82 52.48 12.08
CA THR A 87 -0.97 51.30 11.81
C THR A 87 -1.52 50.05 12.48
N ASP A 88 -2.09 50.17 13.69
CA ASP A 88 -2.71 49.02 14.39
C ASP A 88 -3.93 48.48 13.62
N ILE A 89 -4.76 49.37 13.07
CA ILE A 89 -5.88 48.97 12.22
C ILE A 89 -5.37 48.26 10.97
N ALA A 90 -4.38 48.83 10.27
CA ALA A 90 -3.83 48.25 9.05
C ALA A 90 -3.22 46.86 9.29
N GLN A 91 -2.55 46.66 10.44
CA GLN A 91 -2.02 45.34 10.85
C GLN A 91 -3.15 44.35 11.11
N ALA A 92 -4.21 44.71 11.80
CA ALA A 92 -5.37 43.85 12.05
C ALA A 92 -6.08 43.47 10.72
N GLU A 93 -6.23 44.41 9.79
CA GLU A 93 -6.80 44.22 8.44
C GLU A 93 -5.93 43.23 7.63
N ALA A 94 -4.61 43.42 7.64
CA ALA A 94 -3.67 42.49 6.96
C ALA A 94 -3.72 41.06 7.53
N ARG A 95 -3.80 40.96 8.86
CA ARG A 95 -3.94 39.61 9.52
C ARG A 95 -5.28 38.96 9.19
N LEU A 96 -6.37 39.72 9.15
CA LEU A 96 -7.68 39.18 8.76
C LEU A 96 -7.70 38.74 7.31
N ALA A 97 -7.11 39.50 6.40
CA ALA A 97 -6.99 39.09 4.99
C ALA A 97 -6.18 37.79 4.83
N SER A 98 -5.06 37.67 5.54
CA SER A 98 -4.27 36.45 5.61
C SER A 98 -5.07 35.30 6.20
N GLY A 99 -5.79 35.49 7.29
CA GLY A 99 -6.63 34.46 7.92
C GLY A 99 -7.71 33.92 6.97
N ARG A 100 -8.37 34.79 6.21
CA ARG A 100 -9.36 34.41 5.18
C ARG A 100 -8.72 33.57 4.06
N ALA A 101 -7.52 33.93 3.63
CA ALA A 101 -6.77 33.14 2.65
C ALA A 101 -6.45 31.72 3.20
N GLN A 102 -6.07 31.61 4.49
CA GLN A 102 -5.82 30.31 5.13
C GLN A 102 -7.10 29.45 5.26
N VAL A 103 -8.26 30.05 5.49
CA VAL A 103 -9.55 29.31 5.46
C VAL A 103 -9.81 28.72 4.08
N ASN A 104 -9.57 29.48 3.01
CA ASN A 104 -9.76 29.00 1.65
C ASN A 104 -8.78 27.85 1.32
N LEU A 105 -7.53 27.97 1.73
CA LEU A 105 -6.53 26.89 1.58
C LEU A 105 -6.93 25.65 2.35
N ALA A 106 -7.36 25.78 3.62
CA ALA A 106 -7.80 24.65 4.42
C ALA A 106 -9.05 23.98 3.83
N ALA A 107 -9.99 24.76 3.26
CA ALA A 107 -11.15 24.22 2.56
C ALA A 107 -10.76 23.44 1.30
N ALA A 108 -9.80 23.94 0.52
CA ALA A 108 -9.27 23.24 -0.65
C ALA A 108 -8.58 21.92 -0.26
N ASN A 109 -7.75 21.92 0.81
CA ASN A 109 -7.11 20.73 1.33
C ASN A 109 -8.15 19.69 1.76
N LEU A 110 -9.17 20.08 2.51
CA LEU A 110 -10.26 19.19 2.91
C LEU A 110 -10.99 18.58 1.70
N ASN A 111 -11.24 19.35 0.65
CA ASN A 111 -11.86 18.83 -0.56
C ASN A 111 -10.96 17.80 -1.26
N THR A 112 -9.65 18.03 -1.27
CA THR A 112 -8.66 17.07 -1.81
C THR A 112 -8.65 15.78 -0.99
N SER A 113 -8.62 15.87 0.34
CA SER A 113 -8.66 14.69 1.23
C SER A 113 -9.97 13.93 1.09
N ARG A 114 -11.10 14.60 0.93
CA ARG A 114 -12.41 13.95 0.66
C ARG A 114 -12.42 13.25 -0.70
N ALA A 115 -11.83 13.83 -1.73
CA ALA A 115 -11.72 13.19 -3.05
C ALA A 115 -10.87 11.92 -2.98
N ARG A 116 -9.72 11.95 -2.27
CA ARG A 116 -8.87 10.78 -2.04
C ARG A 116 -9.58 9.70 -1.22
N TYR A 117 -10.28 10.09 -0.16
CA TYR A 117 -11.11 9.17 0.63
C TYR A 117 -12.14 8.45 -0.26
N ARG A 118 -12.88 9.20 -1.10
CA ARG A 118 -13.85 8.65 -2.04
C ARG A 118 -13.22 7.66 -3.03
N GLN A 119 -12.04 8.00 -3.55
CA GLN A 119 -11.31 7.14 -4.48
C GLN A 119 -10.94 5.79 -3.84
N LEU A 120 -10.51 5.79 -2.59
CA LEU A 120 -10.02 4.59 -1.90
C LEU A 120 -11.14 3.76 -1.26
N ILE A 121 -12.17 4.42 -0.69
CA ILE A 121 -13.22 3.78 0.10
C ILE A 121 -14.53 3.61 -0.69
N GLY A 122 -14.71 4.37 -1.78
CA GLY A 122 -15.87 4.26 -2.65
C GLY A 122 -17.12 4.97 -2.16
N SER A 123 -17.07 5.68 -1.01
CA SER A 123 -18.20 6.39 -0.41
C SER A 123 -17.80 7.78 0.10
N GLU A 124 -18.78 8.69 0.23
CA GLU A 124 -18.51 10.01 0.82
C GLU A 124 -18.24 9.90 2.33
N PRO A 125 -17.26 10.68 2.86
CA PRO A 125 -17.01 10.74 4.30
C PRO A 125 -18.17 11.48 4.98
N ARG A 126 -19.11 10.72 5.54
CA ARG A 126 -20.22 11.28 6.31
C ARG A 126 -19.85 11.39 7.77
N SER A 127 -20.34 11.33 8.78
CA SER A 127 -20.02 11.41 10.22
C SER A 127 -18.79 10.57 10.59
N LEU A 128 -17.58 11.08 10.37
CA LEU A 128 -16.36 10.37 10.79
C LEU A 128 -16.16 10.50 12.30
N THR A 129 -15.89 9.37 12.95
CA THR A 129 -15.52 9.34 14.37
C THR A 129 -14.02 9.57 14.55
N PRO A 130 -13.56 10.08 15.70
CA PRO A 130 -12.13 10.22 15.96
C PRO A 130 -11.39 8.90 15.76
N GLY A 131 -10.33 8.93 14.95
CA GLY A 131 -9.50 7.76 14.69
C GLY A 131 -8.68 7.37 15.91
N THR A 132 -8.58 6.07 16.17
CA THR A 132 -7.74 5.53 17.24
C THR A 132 -6.51 4.86 16.69
N PRO A 133 -5.33 5.00 17.35
CA PRO A 133 -4.15 4.23 16.95
C PRO A 133 -4.41 2.73 17.11
N VAL A 134 -3.63 1.93 16.40
CA VAL A 134 -3.63 0.48 16.59
C VAL A 134 -3.40 0.15 18.07
N ALA A 135 -4.16 -0.80 18.59
CA ALA A 135 -4.03 -1.21 19.99
C ALA A 135 -2.61 -1.70 20.29
N ASP A 136 -2.01 -1.26 21.38
CA ASP A 136 -0.61 -1.56 21.76
C ASP A 136 -0.31 -3.06 21.80
N LYS A 137 -1.31 -3.89 22.14
CA LYS A 137 -1.18 -5.37 22.12
C LYS A 137 -0.90 -5.96 20.73
N LEU A 138 -1.22 -5.24 19.66
CA LEU A 138 -0.98 -5.66 18.27
C LEU A 138 0.38 -5.18 17.75
N LEU A 139 0.95 -4.15 18.36
CA LEU A 139 2.25 -3.59 18.00
C LEU A 139 3.39 -4.41 18.61
N PRO A 140 4.58 -4.42 17.99
CA PRO A 140 5.75 -5.06 18.58
C PRO A 140 6.18 -4.34 19.86
N ARG A 141 6.70 -5.09 20.82
CA ARG A 141 7.14 -4.53 22.12
C ARG A 141 8.45 -3.75 22.03
N SER A 142 9.25 -4.04 21.04
CA SER A 142 10.52 -3.36 20.75
C SER A 142 10.82 -3.39 19.24
N ALA A 143 11.72 -2.51 18.79
CA ALA A 143 12.20 -2.51 17.41
C ALA A 143 12.83 -3.86 17.03
N ALA A 144 13.57 -4.49 17.96
CA ALA A 144 14.18 -5.81 17.74
C ALA A 144 13.14 -6.92 17.58
N ASP A 145 12.06 -6.89 18.36
CA ASP A 145 10.95 -7.85 18.23
C ASP A 145 10.20 -7.66 16.91
N GLY A 146 9.93 -6.40 16.55
CA GLY A 146 9.38 -6.04 15.26
C GLY A 146 10.23 -6.56 14.09
N MET A 147 11.56 -6.38 14.17
CA MET A 147 12.50 -6.84 13.14
C MET A 147 12.48 -8.36 12.96
N ARG A 148 12.50 -9.13 14.05
CA ARG A 148 12.39 -10.59 13.97
C ARG A 148 11.09 -11.03 13.33
N THR A 149 10.00 -10.36 13.69
CA THR A 149 8.67 -10.64 13.13
C THR A 149 8.61 -10.30 11.65
N ALA A 150 9.10 -9.13 11.24
CA ALA A 150 9.12 -8.68 9.85
C ALA A 150 9.92 -9.67 8.97
N LEU A 151 11.13 -10.00 9.37
CA LEU A 151 11.98 -10.93 8.60
C LEU A 151 11.41 -12.33 8.44
N SER A 152 10.56 -12.77 9.37
CA SER A 152 9.96 -14.11 9.32
C SER A 152 8.56 -14.16 8.71
N GLN A 153 7.79 -13.07 8.70
CA GLN A 153 6.36 -13.09 8.38
C GLN A 153 5.94 -12.07 7.30
N HIS A 154 6.86 -11.22 6.84
CA HIS A 154 6.51 -10.18 5.87
C HIS A 154 6.17 -10.78 4.50
N PRO A 155 4.98 -10.49 3.94
CA PRO A 155 4.53 -11.12 2.70
C PRO A 155 5.40 -10.76 1.49
N ALA A 156 6.01 -9.58 1.44
CA ALA A 156 6.93 -9.22 0.36
C ALA A 156 8.17 -10.12 0.34
N ILE A 157 8.72 -10.46 1.51
CA ILE A 157 9.85 -11.39 1.61
C ILE A 157 9.42 -12.80 1.20
N ALA A 158 8.26 -13.26 1.64
CA ALA A 158 7.74 -14.57 1.26
C ALA A 158 7.49 -14.66 -0.25
N ALA A 159 6.91 -13.62 -0.87
CA ALA A 159 6.72 -13.54 -2.32
C ALA A 159 8.06 -13.62 -3.08
N ALA A 160 9.07 -12.86 -2.64
CA ALA A 160 10.41 -12.89 -3.26
C ALA A 160 11.08 -14.27 -3.14
N LEU A 161 10.96 -14.94 -1.99
CA LEU A 161 11.48 -16.30 -1.81
C LEU A 161 10.76 -17.33 -2.67
N HIS A 162 9.44 -17.23 -2.84
CA HIS A 162 8.72 -18.05 -3.81
C HIS A 162 9.17 -17.73 -5.25
N GLY A 163 9.50 -16.50 -5.57
CA GLY A 163 10.11 -16.12 -6.85
C GLY A 163 11.47 -16.80 -7.10
N VAL A 164 12.31 -16.91 -6.07
CA VAL A 164 13.57 -17.68 -6.13
C VAL A 164 13.29 -19.14 -6.42
N ASN A 165 12.38 -19.77 -5.67
CA ASN A 165 12.02 -21.18 -5.86
C ASN A 165 11.47 -21.46 -7.28
N ALA A 166 10.66 -20.54 -7.82
CA ALA A 166 10.15 -20.64 -9.20
C ALA A 166 11.27 -20.57 -10.23
N ALA A 167 12.28 -19.71 -10.03
CA ALA A 167 13.44 -19.61 -10.90
C ALA A 167 14.35 -20.85 -10.82
N GLU A 168 14.47 -21.46 -9.64
CA GLU A 168 15.19 -22.74 -9.48
C GLU A 168 14.48 -23.90 -10.18
N LEU A 169 13.15 -23.91 -10.19
CA LEU A 169 12.37 -24.89 -10.94
C LEU A 169 12.50 -24.66 -12.45
N GLU A 170 12.59 -23.40 -12.91
CA GLU A 170 12.88 -23.06 -14.32
C GLU A 170 14.22 -23.65 -14.78
N VAL A 171 15.26 -23.59 -13.94
CA VAL A 171 16.53 -24.27 -14.24
C VAL A 171 16.32 -25.77 -14.51
N ARG A 172 15.44 -26.43 -13.74
CA ARG A 172 15.10 -27.85 -13.93
C ARG A 172 14.30 -28.07 -15.21
N VAL A 173 13.36 -27.17 -15.52
CA VAL A 173 12.58 -27.19 -16.77
C VAL A 173 13.49 -27.09 -17.97
N VAL A 174 14.40 -26.12 -17.99
CA VAL A 174 15.35 -25.95 -19.11
C VAL A 174 16.28 -27.17 -19.21
N LYS A 175 16.78 -27.67 -18.08
CA LYS A 175 17.66 -28.83 -18.01
C LYS A 175 16.98 -30.13 -18.52
N SER A 176 15.64 -30.22 -18.44
CA SER A 176 14.90 -31.40 -18.90
C SER A 176 15.11 -31.68 -20.40
N ALA A 177 15.44 -30.66 -21.19
CA ALA A 177 15.76 -30.80 -22.62
C ALA A 177 17.05 -31.61 -22.90
N LEU A 178 17.88 -31.89 -21.89
CA LEU A 178 19.02 -32.80 -22.01
C LEU A 178 18.66 -34.30 -21.93
N TYR A 179 17.41 -34.61 -21.52
CA TYR A 179 16.94 -35.97 -21.37
C TYR A 179 16.16 -36.46 -22.59
N PRO A 180 16.04 -37.77 -22.83
CA PRO A 180 15.18 -38.32 -23.83
C PRO A 180 13.70 -37.87 -23.64
N ALA A 181 12.98 -37.71 -24.75
CA ALA A 181 11.55 -37.56 -24.74
C ALA A 181 10.88 -38.77 -25.41
N VAL A 182 9.76 -39.23 -24.84
CA VAL A 182 8.97 -40.35 -25.35
C VAL A 182 7.53 -39.86 -25.56
N GLY A 183 7.05 -39.95 -26.80
CA GLY A 183 5.71 -39.61 -27.18
C GLY A 183 4.99 -40.77 -27.90
N LEU A 184 3.67 -40.84 -27.71
CA LEU A 184 2.77 -41.70 -28.50
C LEU A 184 2.00 -40.80 -29.47
N VAL A 185 2.14 -41.11 -30.75
CA VAL A 185 1.38 -40.45 -31.82
C VAL A 185 0.46 -41.49 -32.46
N ALA A 186 -0.86 -41.23 -32.44
CA ALA A 186 -1.83 -42.05 -33.14
C ALA A 186 -2.57 -41.19 -34.16
N SER A 187 -2.74 -41.67 -35.39
CA SER A 187 -3.50 -40.97 -36.40
C SER A 187 -4.42 -41.89 -37.16
N ILE A 188 -5.58 -41.37 -37.55
CA ILE A 188 -6.52 -42.02 -38.46
C ILE A 188 -6.79 -41.02 -39.58
N SER A 189 -6.46 -41.43 -40.82
CA SER A 189 -6.71 -40.61 -42.02
C SER A 189 -7.65 -41.30 -42.99
N GLN A 190 -8.50 -40.51 -43.60
CA GLN A 190 -9.36 -40.94 -44.68
C GLN A 190 -9.17 -40.01 -45.89
N ARG A 191 -8.77 -40.58 -47.02
CA ARG A 191 -8.53 -39.87 -48.28
C ARG A 191 -9.56 -40.42 -49.31
N TYR A 192 -10.06 -39.48 -50.10
CA TYR A 192 -10.94 -39.77 -51.25
C TYR A 192 -10.21 -39.29 -52.49
N ASP A 193 -10.39 -40.06 -53.61
CA ASP A 193 -9.83 -39.71 -54.92
C ASP A 193 -8.31 -39.43 -54.92
N SER A 194 -7.50 -40.21 -54.17
CA SER A 194 -6.09 -39.99 -54.01
C SER A 194 -5.24 -40.51 -55.19
N GLU A 195 -5.59 -41.62 -55.81
CA GLU A 195 -4.89 -42.23 -56.92
C GLU A 195 -5.76 -42.42 -58.17
N ALA A 196 -7.07 -42.73 -57.99
CA ALA A 196 -8.07 -42.82 -59.05
C ALA A 196 -9.42 -42.27 -58.58
N ARG A 197 -10.23 -41.82 -59.54
CA ARG A 197 -11.58 -41.27 -59.29
C ARG A 197 -12.50 -42.34 -58.65
N GLY A 198 -12.96 -42.08 -57.42
CA GLY A 198 -13.79 -43.02 -56.65
C GLY A 198 -13.01 -43.86 -55.66
N ASP A 199 -11.68 -43.71 -55.56
CA ASP A 199 -10.86 -44.44 -54.61
C ASP A 199 -11.04 -43.92 -53.18
N ARG A 200 -11.10 -44.84 -52.19
CA ARG A 200 -11.27 -44.54 -50.77
C ARG A 200 -10.20 -45.26 -49.97
N MET A 201 -9.26 -44.50 -49.43
CA MET A 201 -8.20 -45.03 -48.59
C MET A 201 -8.46 -44.66 -47.15
N ARG A 202 -8.41 -45.64 -46.24
CA ARG A 202 -8.40 -45.46 -44.78
C ARG A 202 -7.10 -46.01 -44.25
N ALA A 203 -6.36 -45.18 -43.54
CA ALA A 203 -5.13 -45.59 -42.90
C ALA A 203 -5.14 -45.19 -41.41
N GLY A 204 -4.72 -46.10 -40.56
CA GLY A 204 -4.50 -45.84 -39.14
C GLY A 204 -3.06 -46.16 -38.81
N SER A 205 -2.41 -45.32 -38.01
CA SER A 205 -1.06 -45.54 -37.50
C SER A 205 -1.02 -45.24 -36.00
N SER A 206 -0.19 -46.04 -35.28
CA SER A 206 0.19 -45.78 -33.90
C SER A 206 1.69 -45.92 -33.79
N THR A 207 2.37 -44.87 -33.39
CA THR A 207 3.83 -44.79 -33.38
C THR A 207 4.30 -44.34 -31.99
N LEU A 208 5.16 -45.14 -31.39
CA LEU A 208 5.93 -44.74 -30.21
C LEU A 208 7.22 -44.07 -30.70
N GLN A 209 7.34 -42.75 -30.42
CA GLN A 209 8.50 -41.96 -30.83
C GLN A 209 9.39 -41.70 -29.63
N VAL A 210 10.69 -42.06 -29.76
CA VAL A 210 11.72 -41.70 -28.78
C VAL A 210 12.67 -40.70 -29.43
N THR A 211 12.80 -39.53 -28.84
CA THR A 211 13.73 -38.50 -29.28
C THR A 211 14.84 -38.31 -28.26
N VAL A 212 16.08 -38.53 -28.65
CA VAL A 212 17.25 -38.38 -27.80
C VAL A 212 18.13 -37.26 -28.36
N PRO A 213 18.31 -36.14 -27.64
CA PRO A 213 19.20 -35.06 -28.07
C PRO A 213 20.66 -35.55 -27.89
N ILE A 214 21.40 -35.74 -28.99
CA ILE A 214 22.80 -36.14 -28.96
C ILE A 214 23.72 -34.93 -29.02
N TYR A 215 23.42 -33.99 -29.90
CA TYR A 215 24.20 -32.77 -30.11
C TYR A 215 23.33 -31.65 -30.68
N GLU A 216 23.30 -30.52 -29.94
CA GLU A 216 22.48 -29.34 -30.28
C GLU A 216 23.30 -28.04 -30.28
N GLY A 217 24.57 -28.11 -30.73
CA GLY A 217 25.43 -26.93 -30.85
C GLY A 217 25.68 -26.17 -29.53
N GLY A 218 25.42 -26.78 -28.39
CA GLY A 218 25.59 -26.17 -27.07
C GLY A 218 24.42 -25.29 -26.60
N GLU A 219 23.30 -25.23 -27.35
CA GLU A 219 22.15 -24.36 -27.01
C GLU A 219 21.56 -24.65 -25.61
N ILE A 220 21.30 -25.93 -25.31
CA ILE A 220 20.68 -26.31 -24.02
C ILE A 220 21.63 -25.99 -22.85
N TYR A 221 22.93 -26.18 -23.02
CA TYR A 221 23.92 -25.78 -22.01
C TYR A 221 23.95 -24.26 -21.78
N SER A 222 23.86 -23.49 -22.85
CA SER A 222 23.78 -22.02 -22.77
C SER A 222 22.52 -21.56 -22.07
N ARG A 223 21.35 -22.08 -22.46
CA ARG A 223 20.06 -21.79 -21.77
C ARG A 223 20.08 -22.20 -20.31
N THR A 224 20.70 -23.33 -19.98
CA THR A 224 20.83 -23.77 -18.58
C THR A 224 21.70 -22.81 -17.77
N ARG A 225 22.80 -22.30 -18.32
CA ARG A 225 23.62 -21.26 -17.67
C ARG A 225 22.81 -19.98 -17.47
N GLN A 226 22.11 -19.51 -18.51
CA GLN A 226 21.23 -18.33 -18.43
C GLN A 226 20.17 -18.48 -17.34
N ALA A 227 19.48 -19.63 -17.25
CA ALA A 227 18.49 -19.87 -16.22
C ALA A 227 19.10 -19.87 -14.80
N LYS A 228 20.33 -20.39 -14.63
CA LYS A 228 21.07 -20.31 -13.36
C LYS A 228 21.42 -18.88 -12.97
N GLU A 229 21.87 -18.06 -13.91
CA GLU A 229 22.16 -16.64 -13.64
C GLU A 229 20.87 -15.87 -13.29
N SER A 230 19.77 -16.18 -13.97
CA SER A 230 18.45 -15.63 -13.61
C SER A 230 18.02 -16.02 -12.19
N ALA A 231 18.25 -17.27 -11.78
CA ALA A 231 17.98 -17.71 -10.40
C ALA A 231 18.90 -17.00 -9.39
N SER A 232 20.16 -16.76 -9.72
CA SER A 232 21.09 -15.97 -8.89
C SER A 232 20.66 -14.51 -8.77
N GLN A 233 20.17 -13.91 -9.86
CA GLN A 233 19.59 -12.57 -9.84
C GLN A 233 18.37 -12.52 -8.88
N ARG A 234 17.45 -13.50 -8.95
CA ARG A 234 16.28 -13.56 -8.06
C ARG A 234 16.66 -13.68 -6.58
N ARG A 235 17.76 -14.39 -6.27
CA ARG A 235 18.29 -14.45 -4.89
C ARG A 235 18.78 -13.07 -4.42
N ALA A 236 19.54 -12.37 -5.26
CA ALA A 236 19.98 -11.00 -4.94
C ALA A 236 18.79 -10.05 -4.75
N GLU A 237 17.78 -10.11 -5.61
CA GLU A 237 16.54 -9.33 -5.48
C GLU A 237 15.80 -9.64 -4.16
N ALA A 238 15.78 -10.89 -3.72
CA ALA A 238 15.18 -11.26 -2.43
C ALA A 238 15.94 -10.66 -1.23
N GLU A 239 17.27 -10.55 -1.29
CA GLU A 239 18.03 -9.85 -0.25
C GLU A 239 17.76 -8.33 -0.26
N VAL A 240 17.62 -7.72 -1.44
CA VAL A 240 17.20 -6.31 -1.54
C VAL A 240 15.84 -6.09 -0.86
N VAL A 241 14.85 -6.94 -1.13
CA VAL A 241 13.52 -6.86 -0.46
C VAL A 241 13.65 -7.02 1.06
N ARG A 242 14.54 -7.88 1.55
CA ARG A 242 14.79 -8.00 3.00
C ARG A 242 15.37 -6.72 3.59
N ASP A 243 16.29 -6.08 2.89
CA ASP A 243 16.88 -4.82 3.36
C ASP A 243 15.89 -3.66 3.30
N GLU A 244 15.03 -3.60 2.28
CA GLU A 244 13.91 -2.66 2.22
C GLU A 244 12.95 -2.82 3.41
N VAL A 245 12.57 -4.05 3.75
CA VAL A 245 11.72 -4.34 4.92
C VAL A 245 12.41 -3.94 6.23
N ARG A 246 13.73 -4.16 6.37
CA ARG A 246 14.51 -3.70 7.54
C ARG A 246 14.49 -2.18 7.67
N ALA A 247 14.72 -1.48 6.56
CA ALA A 247 14.71 -0.02 6.52
C ALA A 247 13.31 0.53 6.83
N ALA A 248 12.27 -0.04 6.21
CA ALA A 248 10.89 0.36 6.43
C ALA A 248 10.46 0.20 7.90
N LEU A 249 10.84 -0.92 8.54
CA LEU A 249 10.54 -1.12 9.97
C LEU A 249 11.26 -0.09 10.85
N SER A 250 12.55 0.13 10.63
CA SER A 250 13.34 1.09 11.42
C SER A 250 12.76 2.50 11.30
N THR A 251 12.40 2.89 10.09
CA THR A 251 11.75 4.18 9.81
C THR A 251 10.38 4.28 10.49
N SER A 252 9.52 3.27 10.33
CA SER A 252 8.16 3.27 10.92
C SER A 252 8.20 3.30 12.45
N TRP A 253 9.17 2.61 13.07
CA TRP A 253 9.37 2.66 14.50
C TRP A 253 9.74 4.08 14.97
N SER A 254 10.74 4.70 14.31
CA SER A 254 11.20 6.06 14.65
C SER A 254 10.08 7.10 14.44
N VAL A 255 9.30 6.97 13.37
CA VAL A 255 8.16 7.88 13.09
C VAL A 255 7.09 7.76 14.18
N LEU A 256 6.78 6.56 14.64
CA LEU A 256 5.79 6.36 15.71
C LEU A 256 6.26 6.99 17.03
N GLU A 257 7.51 6.78 17.43
CA GLU A 257 8.06 7.38 18.64
C GLU A 257 8.13 8.91 18.55
N THR A 258 8.52 9.44 17.38
CA THR A 258 8.51 10.88 17.13
C THR A 258 7.10 11.46 17.22
N ALA A 259 6.11 10.80 16.64
CA ALA A 259 4.71 11.27 16.68
C ALA A 259 4.15 11.29 18.12
N LYS A 260 4.53 10.31 18.96
CA LYS A 260 4.16 10.33 20.41
C LYS A 260 4.76 11.55 21.11
N ALA A 261 6.05 11.81 20.94
CA ALA A 261 6.73 12.94 21.55
C ALA A 261 6.19 14.30 21.04
N GLN A 262 5.83 14.39 19.75
CA GLN A 262 5.23 15.60 19.18
C GLN A 262 3.87 15.92 19.79
N ILE A 263 3.03 14.94 20.12
CA ILE A 263 1.74 15.16 20.80
C ILE A 263 1.97 15.77 22.18
N GLU A 264 2.88 15.24 22.97
CA GLU A 264 3.20 15.75 24.31
C GLU A 264 3.74 17.19 24.25
N SER A 265 4.66 17.44 23.30
CA SER A 265 5.21 18.77 23.05
C SER A 265 4.12 19.76 22.62
N ALA A 266 3.26 19.39 21.65
CA ALA A 266 2.19 20.24 21.17
C ALA A 266 1.15 20.56 22.25
N GLN A 267 0.81 19.60 23.11
CA GLN A 267 -0.08 19.82 24.26
C GLN A 267 0.51 20.82 25.28
N THR A 268 1.80 20.71 25.53
CA THR A 268 2.51 21.66 26.41
C THR A 268 2.55 23.04 25.78
N GLN A 269 2.85 23.15 24.49
CA GLN A 269 2.85 24.41 23.74
C GLN A 269 1.47 25.06 23.75
N ILE A 270 0.37 24.33 23.60
CA ILE A 270 -0.99 24.87 23.67
C ILE A 270 -1.24 25.48 25.05
N ARG A 271 -0.97 24.73 26.16
CA ARG A 271 -1.18 25.23 27.50
C ARG A 271 -0.39 26.52 27.78
N THR A 272 0.87 26.55 27.36
CA THR A 272 1.72 27.74 27.55
C THR A 272 1.26 28.91 26.68
N SER A 273 0.91 28.67 25.41
CA SER A 273 0.43 29.73 24.51
C SER A 273 -0.93 30.30 24.97
N GLU A 274 -1.81 29.50 25.59
CA GLU A 274 -3.06 30.00 26.20
C GLU A 274 -2.80 30.95 27.38
N ILE A 275 -1.83 30.65 28.25
CA ILE A 275 -1.41 31.52 29.34
C ILE A 275 -0.81 32.81 28.79
N VAL A 276 0.10 32.71 27.80
CA VAL A 276 0.73 33.88 27.14
C VAL A 276 -0.34 34.76 26.51
N LEU A 277 -1.27 34.18 25.73
CA LEU A 277 -2.33 34.96 25.06
C LEU A 277 -3.21 35.70 26.08
N THR A 278 -3.55 35.04 27.19
CA THR A 278 -4.35 35.65 28.24
C THR A 278 -3.58 36.82 28.88
N GLY A 279 -2.31 36.63 29.25
CA GLY A 279 -1.46 37.67 29.82
C GLY A 279 -1.28 38.85 28.88
N VAL A 280 -0.91 38.61 27.61
CA VAL A 280 -0.72 39.66 26.60
C VAL A 280 -1.99 40.46 26.33
N ARG A 281 -3.17 39.79 26.36
CA ARG A 281 -4.48 40.50 26.23
C ARG A 281 -4.74 41.46 27.41
N GLU A 282 -4.49 41.03 28.64
CA GLU A 282 -4.64 41.90 29.81
C GLU A 282 -3.63 43.03 29.84
N GLU A 283 -2.38 42.76 29.49
CA GLU A 283 -1.33 43.81 29.35
C GLU A 283 -1.66 44.82 28.24
N ALA A 284 -2.23 44.36 27.11
CA ALA A 284 -2.67 45.22 26.02
C ALA A 284 -3.89 46.09 26.41
N ARG A 285 -4.76 45.56 27.28
CA ARG A 285 -5.91 46.35 27.80
C ARG A 285 -5.49 47.54 28.64
N VAL A 286 -4.37 47.42 29.35
CA VAL A 286 -3.82 48.53 30.16
C VAL A 286 -2.71 49.30 29.43
N GLY A 287 -2.55 49.10 28.12
CA GLY A 287 -1.61 49.88 27.26
C GLY A 287 -0.14 49.45 27.37
N ARG A 288 0.18 48.33 28.03
CA ARG A 288 1.55 47.83 28.18
C ARG A 288 2.03 46.93 27.04
N ARG A 289 1.12 46.50 26.19
CA ARG A 289 1.38 45.70 24.97
C ARG A 289 0.65 46.26 23.76
N THR A 290 1.19 45.97 22.61
CA THR A 290 0.64 46.39 21.34
C THR A 290 -0.43 45.44 20.79
N THR A 291 -1.25 45.91 19.86
CA THR A 291 -2.17 45.06 19.10
C THR A 291 -1.43 43.95 18.36
N LEU A 292 -0.23 44.24 17.87
CA LEU A 292 0.62 43.26 17.19
C LEU A 292 1.03 42.10 18.12
N ASP A 293 1.34 42.37 19.39
CA ASP A 293 1.69 41.33 20.35
C ASP A 293 0.51 40.38 20.56
N VAL A 294 -0.70 40.86 20.67
CA VAL A 294 -1.92 40.06 20.79
C VAL A 294 -2.11 39.21 19.54
N LEU A 295 -1.97 39.77 18.34
CA LEU A 295 -2.12 39.08 17.07
C LEU A 295 -1.06 37.96 16.93
N ASN A 296 0.17 38.18 17.37
CA ASN A 296 1.24 37.18 17.35
C ASN A 296 0.94 36.04 18.34
N ALA A 297 0.54 36.36 19.58
CA ALA A 297 0.17 35.32 20.56
C ALA A 297 -1.05 34.48 20.11
N GLN A 298 -2.01 35.09 19.39
CA GLN A 298 -3.12 34.35 18.76
C GLN A 298 -2.63 33.39 17.68
N GLN A 299 -1.71 33.85 16.83
CA GLN A 299 -1.13 33.02 15.77
C GLN A 299 -0.33 31.85 16.34
N ASP A 300 0.44 32.07 17.41
CA ASP A 300 1.21 31.01 18.07
C ASP A 300 0.32 29.92 18.65
N LEU A 301 -0.78 30.32 19.31
CA LEU A 301 -1.78 29.38 19.83
C LEU A 301 -2.46 28.60 18.68
N LEU A 302 -2.82 29.26 17.59
CA LEU A 302 -3.41 28.61 16.42
C LEU A 302 -2.43 27.56 15.84
N ASN A 303 -1.16 27.94 15.65
CA ASN A 303 -0.11 27.04 15.14
C ASN A 303 0.06 25.82 16.06
N ALA A 304 0.08 26.01 17.38
CA ALA A 304 0.18 24.91 18.34
C ALA A 304 -1.01 23.94 18.24
N ARG A 305 -2.23 24.46 18.04
CA ARG A 305 -3.44 23.62 17.86
C ARG A 305 -3.42 22.86 16.54
N VAL A 306 -2.99 23.49 15.45
CA VAL A 306 -2.82 22.81 14.15
C VAL A 306 -1.74 21.73 14.22
N ASN A 307 -0.61 21.99 14.90
CA ASN A 307 0.43 21.01 15.13
C ASN A 307 -0.09 19.80 15.92
N LEU A 308 -0.94 20.02 16.95
CA LEU A 308 -1.56 18.91 17.70
C LEU A 308 -2.45 18.06 16.80
N ALA A 309 -3.31 18.68 15.99
CA ALA A 309 -4.18 17.93 15.07
C ALA A 309 -3.36 17.09 14.07
N THR A 310 -2.25 17.64 13.56
CA THR A 310 -1.33 16.94 12.68
C THR A 310 -0.62 15.79 13.40
N ALA A 311 -0.07 16.02 14.59
CA ALA A 311 0.62 15.00 15.37
C ALA A 311 -0.32 13.84 15.80
N GLN A 312 -1.58 14.13 16.10
CA GLN A 312 -2.59 13.11 16.38
C GLN A 312 -2.86 12.21 15.16
N ARG A 313 -3.01 12.83 13.98
CA ARG A 313 -3.13 12.09 12.72
C ARG A 313 -1.89 11.22 12.47
N ASP A 314 -0.70 11.80 12.63
CA ASP A 314 0.56 11.11 12.35
C ASP A 314 0.78 9.93 13.29
N ARG A 315 0.43 10.04 14.58
CA ARG A 315 0.48 8.91 15.52
C ARG A 315 -0.40 7.75 15.08
N VAL A 316 -1.62 8.04 14.64
CA VAL A 316 -2.55 6.98 14.19
C VAL A 316 -1.97 6.30 12.95
N VAL A 317 -1.61 7.06 11.91
CA VAL A 317 -1.07 6.51 10.66
C VAL A 317 0.25 5.76 10.90
N ALA A 318 1.14 6.29 11.74
CA ALA A 318 2.41 5.62 12.08
C ALA A 318 2.18 4.28 12.78
N SER A 319 1.13 4.13 13.60
CA SER A 319 0.80 2.86 14.24
C SER A 319 0.38 1.79 13.22
N TYR A 320 -0.40 2.16 12.20
CA TYR A 320 -0.76 1.27 11.09
C TYR A 320 0.45 0.97 10.20
N ALA A 321 1.29 1.98 9.91
CA ALA A 321 2.52 1.81 9.13
C ALA A 321 3.50 0.84 9.81
N LEU A 322 3.65 0.92 11.14
CA LEU A 322 4.47 -0.03 11.89
C LEU A 322 3.91 -1.45 11.81
N LEU A 323 2.58 -1.62 11.89
CA LEU A 323 1.95 -2.92 11.77
C LEU A 323 2.14 -3.50 10.35
N LEU A 324 2.07 -2.65 9.31
CA LEU A 324 2.40 -3.01 7.92
C LEU A 324 3.86 -3.45 7.80
N ALA A 325 4.80 -2.66 8.34
CA ALA A 325 6.23 -2.98 8.28
C ALA A 325 6.61 -4.30 8.96
N THR A 326 5.76 -4.79 9.89
CA THR A 326 5.90 -6.15 10.46
C THR A 326 5.25 -7.24 9.60
N GLY A 327 4.57 -6.89 8.50
CA GLY A 327 3.81 -7.82 7.66
C GLY A 327 2.51 -8.31 8.30
N ARG A 328 1.99 -7.59 9.30
CA ARG A 328 0.87 -8.05 10.14
C ARG A 328 -0.41 -7.21 10.00
N LEU A 329 -0.45 -6.23 9.12
CA LEU A 329 -1.63 -5.41 8.88
C LEU A 329 -2.65 -6.21 8.04
N SER A 330 -3.72 -6.70 8.66
CA SER A 330 -4.79 -7.42 7.97
C SER A 330 -6.15 -7.14 8.58
N ALA A 331 -7.21 -7.22 7.78
CA ALA A 331 -8.59 -7.01 8.25
C ALA A 331 -8.96 -7.98 9.39
N ARG A 332 -8.55 -9.25 9.29
CA ARG A 332 -8.76 -10.28 10.31
C ARG A 332 -8.09 -9.91 11.63
N ARG A 333 -6.86 -9.42 11.60
CA ARG A 333 -6.09 -9.07 12.79
C ARG A 333 -6.60 -7.79 13.47
N LEU A 334 -7.10 -6.86 12.67
CA LEU A 334 -7.76 -5.65 13.16
C LEU A 334 -9.17 -5.92 13.70
N GLY A 335 -9.72 -7.13 13.47
CA GLY A 335 -11.08 -7.49 13.89
C GLY A 335 -12.15 -6.76 13.09
N LEU A 336 -11.88 -6.40 11.83
CA LEU A 336 -12.84 -5.71 10.97
C LEU A 336 -13.97 -6.67 10.56
N ALA A 337 -15.21 -6.20 10.62
CA ALA A 337 -16.40 -6.95 10.22
C ALA A 337 -16.56 -6.91 8.68
N VAL A 338 -15.60 -7.51 7.96
CA VAL A 338 -15.59 -7.58 6.49
C VAL A 338 -15.44 -9.02 6.03
N GLN A 339 -16.00 -9.34 4.86
CA GLN A 339 -15.78 -10.64 4.23
C GLN A 339 -14.36 -10.68 3.67
N VAL A 340 -13.51 -11.53 4.25
CA VAL A 340 -12.13 -11.73 3.80
C VAL A 340 -12.13 -12.68 2.61
N TYR A 341 -11.47 -12.28 1.52
CA TYR A 341 -11.27 -13.14 0.35
C TYR A 341 -10.25 -14.24 0.67
N GLU A 342 -10.63 -15.50 0.41
CA GLU A 342 -9.76 -16.67 0.60
C GLU A 342 -9.28 -17.21 -0.75
N PRO A 343 -8.05 -16.87 -1.20
CA PRO A 343 -7.56 -17.24 -2.54
C PRO A 343 -7.36 -18.74 -2.73
N THR A 344 -7.25 -19.52 -1.64
CA THR A 344 -7.15 -20.98 -1.69
C THR A 344 -8.42 -21.62 -2.19
N GLN A 345 -9.59 -21.10 -1.83
CA GLN A 345 -10.88 -21.64 -2.18
C GLN A 345 -11.09 -21.74 -3.70
N HIS A 346 -10.81 -20.65 -4.43
CA HIS A 346 -10.87 -20.64 -5.88
C HIS A 346 -9.87 -21.62 -6.54
N SER A 347 -8.62 -21.61 -6.05
CA SER A 347 -7.59 -22.51 -6.55
C SER A 347 -7.96 -23.99 -6.37
N ASP A 348 -8.57 -24.35 -5.23
CA ASP A 348 -9.00 -25.73 -4.96
C ASP A 348 -10.18 -26.17 -5.84
N GLN A 349 -11.04 -25.22 -6.23
CA GLN A 349 -12.16 -25.46 -7.13
C GLN A 349 -11.69 -25.73 -8.57
N VAL A 350 -10.64 -25.05 -9.05
CA VAL A 350 -10.21 -25.11 -10.46
C VAL A 350 -9.08 -26.11 -10.73
N LYS A 351 -8.23 -26.43 -9.75
CA LYS A 351 -7.03 -27.26 -9.98
C LYS A 351 -7.27 -28.66 -10.55
N ASN A 352 -8.48 -29.19 -10.38
CA ASN A 352 -8.86 -30.53 -10.86
C ASN A 352 -9.85 -30.48 -12.03
N LEU A 353 -10.12 -29.31 -12.61
CA LEU A 353 -11.00 -29.19 -13.78
C LEU A 353 -10.23 -29.59 -15.05
N TRP A 354 -10.67 -30.66 -15.69
CA TRP A 354 -10.08 -31.19 -16.94
C TRP A 354 -10.73 -30.61 -18.21
N GLY A 355 -11.84 -29.95 -18.07
CA GLY A 355 -12.57 -29.32 -19.19
C GLY A 355 -13.59 -28.31 -18.69
N GLY A 356 -14.15 -27.54 -19.63
CA GLY A 356 -15.06 -26.45 -19.34
C GLY A 356 -14.34 -25.08 -19.41
N LEU A 357 -15.09 -24.06 -19.81
CA LEU A 357 -14.62 -22.68 -19.92
C LEU A 357 -15.16 -21.81 -18.77
N ASP A 358 -16.08 -22.34 -17.98
CA ASP A 358 -16.73 -21.62 -16.90
C ASP A 358 -15.84 -21.57 -15.65
N THR A 359 -15.82 -20.41 -15.00
CA THR A 359 -15.21 -20.27 -13.68
C THR A 359 -16.24 -20.58 -12.59
N PRO A 360 -15.84 -21.10 -11.41
CA PRO A 360 -16.76 -21.43 -10.32
C PRO A 360 -17.62 -20.25 -9.83
N THR A 361 -17.23 -19.03 -10.14
CA THR A 361 -17.96 -17.79 -9.79
C THR A 361 -18.84 -17.26 -10.91
N GLY A 362 -18.94 -17.97 -12.05
CA GLY A 362 -19.79 -17.59 -13.20
C GLY A 362 -19.34 -16.29 -13.90
N ARG A 363 -18.07 -15.92 -13.82
CA ARG A 363 -17.49 -14.75 -14.48
C ARG A 363 -16.64 -15.15 -15.66
#